data_549929be6b9c9e36c573e221ff9927e7
#
_entry.id   549929be6b9c9e36c573e221ff9927e7
#
_cell.length_a   1.000
_cell.length_b   1.000
_cell.length_c   1.000
_cell.angle_alpha   90.00
_cell.angle_beta   90.00
_cell.angle_gamma   90.00
#
_symmetry.space_group_name_H-M   'P 1'
#
loop_
_entity.id
_entity.type
_entity.pdbx_description
1 polymer ?
#
loop_
_entity_poly.entity_id
_entity_poly.type
_entity_poly.pdbx_seq_one_letter_code
_entity_poly.pdbx_strand_id
1 'polypeptide(L)'
;RHVFVGHAFVTPHGQEEENTSESERPLTIGGAEYVNASLFKSFHYTALGHLHQAHYVLNETIQYAGSPLKYSISEEHHKKGFYIVELDQTGNITMEKRLLTPNRDMRTVEGYMQDILKQPVSQDFVFIQLLDETPILSPMEQIRTVYPNAMHVERKVFHSSTVTGEKEQISRRKMDDFTL
;
A
#
# COMPACT_ATOMS: atom_id res chain seq x y z
N ARG A 1 31.52 14.23 2.60
CA ARG A 1 30.39 13.35 2.25
C ARG A 1 29.19 13.80 3.06
N HIS A 2 28.04 13.98 2.39
CA HIS A 2 26.83 14.49 3.00
C HIS A 2 25.68 13.53 2.73
N VAL A 3 25.02 13.11 3.79
CA VAL A 3 23.80 12.30 3.75
C VAL A 3 22.68 13.10 4.40
N PHE A 4 21.53 13.13 3.77
CA PHE A 4 20.32 13.69 4.35
C PHE A 4 19.40 12.55 4.77
N VAL A 5 18.78 12.68 5.92
CA VAL A 5 17.72 11.76 6.40
C VAL A 5 16.53 12.61 6.80
N GLY A 6 15.36 12.31 6.26
CA GLY A 6 14.16 13.09 6.54
C GLY A 6 12.88 12.32 6.34
N HIS A 7 11.79 12.90 6.86
CA HIS A 7 10.43 12.38 6.70
C HIS A 7 9.58 13.49 6.09
N ALA A 8 9.36 13.39 4.77
CA ALA A 8 8.67 14.41 4.00
C ALA A 8 8.07 13.82 2.74
N PHE A 9 7.08 14.49 2.17
CA PHE A 9 6.55 14.17 0.85
C PHE A 9 7.40 14.90 -0.21
N VAL A 10 8.36 14.20 -0.77
CA VAL A 10 9.29 14.71 -1.79
C VAL A 10 8.84 14.21 -3.15
N THR A 11 8.63 15.12 -4.08
CA THR A 11 8.29 14.81 -5.47
C THR A 11 9.32 15.40 -6.44
N PRO A 12 9.45 14.89 -7.68
CA PRO A 12 10.42 15.40 -8.64
C PRO A 12 10.34 16.91 -8.86
N HIS A 13 9.14 17.48 -8.85
CA HIS A 13 8.87 18.87 -9.18
C HIS A 13 8.20 19.67 -8.05
N GLY A 14 7.98 19.08 -6.86
CA GLY A 14 7.28 19.74 -5.76
C GLY A 14 5.78 19.91 -6.02
N GLN A 15 5.17 19.03 -6.81
CA GLN A 15 3.75 18.98 -7.14
C GLN A 15 3.19 17.60 -6.79
N GLU A 16 1.86 17.50 -6.69
CA GLU A 16 1.16 16.23 -6.41
C GLU A 16 1.52 15.14 -7.41
N GLU A 17 1.72 13.93 -6.91
CA GLU A 17 1.92 12.71 -7.70
C GLU A 17 1.06 11.58 -7.13
N GLU A 18 0.62 10.65 -8.00
CA GLU A 18 -0.31 9.57 -7.67
C GLU A 18 0.30 8.37 -6.90
N ASN A 19 1.52 8.49 -6.37
CA ASN A 19 2.26 7.38 -5.73
C ASN A 19 1.99 7.23 -4.22
N THR A 20 0.76 7.50 -3.78
CA THR A 20 0.38 7.35 -2.37
C THR A 20 -0.46 6.10 -2.13
N SER A 21 -0.32 5.49 -0.96
CA SER A 21 -1.22 4.45 -0.47
C SER A 21 -2.35 5.06 0.39
N GLU A 22 -3.47 4.36 0.52
CA GLU A 22 -4.62 4.82 1.32
C GLU A 22 -4.29 5.05 2.81
N SER A 23 -3.20 4.47 3.30
CA SER A 23 -2.74 4.61 4.70
C SER A 23 -1.84 5.82 4.93
N GLU A 24 -1.40 6.52 3.88
CA GLU A 24 -0.56 7.71 3.98
C GLU A 24 -1.41 8.96 4.19
N ARG A 25 -0.99 9.79 5.16
CA ARG A 25 -1.69 11.04 5.45
C ARG A 25 -0.91 12.22 4.86
N PRO A 26 -1.61 13.23 4.29
CA PRO A 26 -0.96 14.46 3.86
C PRO A 26 -0.22 15.14 5.01
N LEU A 27 1.02 15.56 4.79
CA LEU A 27 1.82 16.33 5.74
C LEU A 27 1.62 17.83 5.48
N THR A 28 0.57 18.42 6.04
CA THR A 28 0.29 19.86 5.93
C THR A 28 0.92 20.62 7.10
N ILE A 29 2.24 20.77 7.10
CA ILE A 29 2.92 21.62 8.09
C ILE A 29 3.47 22.85 7.36
N GLY A 30 2.98 24.04 7.72
CA GLY A 30 3.53 25.29 7.23
C GLY A 30 3.15 25.68 5.79
N GLY A 31 2.12 25.06 5.20
CA GLY A 31 1.58 25.45 3.90
C GLY A 31 2.30 24.88 2.66
N ALA A 32 3.36 24.12 2.84
CA ALA A 32 4.01 23.36 1.75
C ALA A 32 3.75 21.85 1.97
N GLU A 33 2.94 21.28 1.10
CA GLU A 33 2.58 19.86 1.15
C GLU A 33 3.67 18.99 0.52
N TYR A 34 4.32 19.51 -0.53
CA TYR A 34 5.31 18.79 -1.33
C TYR A 34 6.65 19.50 -1.36
N VAL A 35 7.73 18.74 -1.22
CA VAL A 35 9.10 19.22 -1.29
C VAL A 35 9.72 18.85 -2.64
N ASN A 36 10.34 19.80 -3.30
CA ASN A 36 10.99 19.54 -4.59
C ASN A 36 12.30 18.77 -4.39
N ALA A 37 12.43 17.62 -5.06
CA ALA A 37 13.61 16.75 -4.99
C ALA A 37 14.91 17.44 -5.41
N SER A 38 14.85 18.51 -6.23
CA SER A 38 16.04 19.25 -6.64
C SER A 38 16.80 19.89 -5.49
N LEU A 39 16.16 20.12 -4.35
CA LEU A 39 16.80 20.66 -3.13
C LEU A 39 17.83 19.69 -2.53
N PHE A 40 17.74 18.41 -2.85
CA PHE A 40 18.62 17.38 -2.31
C PHE A 40 19.83 17.04 -3.21
N LYS A 41 19.97 17.68 -4.36
CA LYS A 41 21.04 17.39 -5.33
C LYS A 41 22.46 17.54 -4.80
N SER A 42 22.67 18.35 -3.74
CA SER A 42 23.98 18.54 -3.10
C SER A 42 24.37 17.42 -2.15
N PHE A 43 23.43 16.54 -1.79
CA PHE A 43 23.70 15.37 -0.95
C PHE A 43 24.16 14.19 -1.80
N HIS A 44 25.08 13.38 -1.28
CA HIS A 44 25.48 12.14 -1.93
C HIS A 44 24.37 11.10 -1.84
N TYR A 45 23.63 11.08 -0.72
CA TYR A 45 22.48 10.22 -0.52
C TYR A 45 21.41 10.92 0.31
N THR A 46 20.16 10.72 -0.05
CA THR A 46 18.98 11.21 0.65
C THR A 46 18.06 10.04 1.00
N ALA A 47 17.99 9.72 2.29
CA ALA A 47 17.11 8.71 2.83
C ALA A 47 15.78 9.33 3.25
N LEU A 48 14.68 8.91 2.62
CA LEU A 48 13.35 9.43 2.85
C LEU A 48 12.43 8.40 3.53
N GLY A 49 11.63 8.88 4.47
CA GLY A 49 10.45 8.23 5.01
C GLY A 49 9.20 9.02 4.65
N HIS A 50 8.05 8.50 4.94
CA HIS A 50 6.69 8.96 4.70
C HIS A 50 5.94 8.05 3.73
N LEU A 51 6.38 7.90 2.49
CA LEU A 51 5.72 7.04 1.52
C LEU A 51 5.99 5.56 1.83
N HIS A 52 4.93 4.75 1.80
CA HIS A 52 4.97 3.35 2.19
C HIS A 52 5.51 2.43 1.09
N GLN A 53 5.51 2.88 -0.15
CA GLN A 53 6.16 2.17 -1.25
C GLN A 53 7.62 2.58 -1.37
N ALA A 54 8.53 1.60 -1.39
CA ALA A 54 9.95 1.84 -1.61
C ALA A 54 10.21 2.17 -3.09
N HIS A 55 10.68 3.39 -3.37
CA HIS A 55 11.03 3.87 -4.71
C HIS A 55 12.01 5.04 -4.62
N TYR A 56 12.65 5.38 -5.72
CA TYR A 56 13.49 6.58 -5.81
C TYR A 56 12.70 7.75 -6.41
N VAL A 57 13.12 8.96 -6.03
CA VAL A 57 12.56 10.22 -6.56
C VAL A 57 13.65 10.91 -7.38
N LEU A 58 13.38 11.23 -8.62
CA LEU A 58 14.29 11.85 -9.57
C LEU A 58 15.49 10.97 -9.97
N ASN A 59 16.22 10.40 -9.03
CA ASN A 59 17.32 9.47 -9.25
C ASN A 59 17.53 8.54 -8.03
N GLU A 60 18.36 7.51 -8.20
CA GLU A 60 18.58 6.45 -7.19
C GLU A 60 19.23 6.95 -5.88
N THR A 61 19.79 8.17 -5.86
CA THR A 61 20.39 8.72 -4.63
C THR A 61 19.38 9.41 -3.72
N ILE A 62 18.13 9.57 -4.16
CA ILE A 62 17.02 10.13 -3.39
C ILE A 62 15.97 9.03 -3.22
N GLN A 63 15.99 8.32 -2.10
CA GLN A 63 15.31 7.04 -1.95
C GLN A 63 14.33 7.01 -0.79
N TYR A 64 13.09 6.60 -1.04
CA TYR A 64 12.14 6.17 -0.03
C TYR A 64 12.41 4.72 0.36
N ALA A 65 12.59 4.48 1.65
CA ALA A 65 12.76 3.12 2.18
C ALA A 65 11.46 2.31 2.11
N GLY A 66 10.32 2.98 2.13
CA GLY A 66 9.02 2.38 2.31
C GLY A 66 8.72 2.07 3.78
N SER A 67 7.57 1.47 4.04
CA SER A 67 7.21 0.99 5.36
C SER A 67 7.70 -0.43 5.61
N PRO A 68 8.00 -0.83 6.87
CA PRO A 68 8.46 -2.17 7.20
C PRO A 68 7.37 -3.24 7.06
N LEU A 69 6.09 -2.85 7.19
CA LEU A 69 4.92 -3.71 7.06
C LEU A 69 3.91 -3.08 6.10
N LYS A 70 2.93 -3.87 5.68
CA LYS A 70 1.75 -3.40 4.94
C LYS A 70 0.75 -2.83 5.96
N TYR A 71 0.27 -1.61 5.74
CA TYR A 71 -0.69 -0.93 6.62
C TYR A 71 -2.09 -0.81 6.01
N SER A 72 -2.21 -1.05 4.71
CA SER A 72 -3.51 -1.12 4.01
C SER A 72 -3.48 -2.21 2.94
N ILE A 73 -4.68 -2.64 2.49
CA ILE A 73 -4.78 -3.64 1.42
C ILE A 73 -4.24 -3.12 0.08
N SER A 74 -4.26 -1.80 -0.14
CA SER A 74 -3.64 -1.19 -1.32
C SER A 74 -2.15 -1.49 -1.44
N GLU A 75 -1.51 -1.90 -0.33
CA GLU A 75 -0.10 -2.26 -0.27
C GLU A 75 0.16 -3.77 -0.43
N GLU A 76 -0.86 -4.59 -0.73
CA GLU A 76 -0.71 -6.07 -0.74
C GLU A 76 0.41 -6.57 -1.65
N HIS A 77 0.69 -5.85 -2.74
CA HIS A 77 1.74 -6.19 -3.70
C HIS A 77 3.10 -5.55 -3.38
N HIS A 78 3.20 -4.71 -2.33
CA HIS A 78 4.46 -4.09 -1.96
C HIS A 78 5.43 -5.11 -1.36
N LYS A 79 6.66 -5.14 -1.88
CA LYS A 79 7.76 -5.91 -1.30
C LYS A 79 8.43 -5.08 -0.21
N LYS A 80 8.01 -5.30 1.03
CA LYS A 80 8.51 -4.57 2.20
C LYS A 80 9.95 -4.96 2.53
N GLY A 81 10.74 -3.98 3.01
CA GLY A 81 12.15 -4.19 3.26
C GLY A 81 12.84 -2.92 3.76
N PHE A 82 14.17 -2.96 3.76
CA PHE A 82 15.02 -1.82 4.06
C PHE A 82 16.22 -1.82 3.13
N TYR A 83 16.92 -0.68 3.05
CA TYR A 83 18.13 -0.55 2.24
C TYR A 83 19.36 -0.50 3.13
N ILE A 84 20.42 -1.25 2.74
CA ILE A 84 21.76 -1.07 3.21
C ILE A 84 22.45 -0.17 2.19
N VAL A 85 22.98 0.96 2.66
CA VAL A 85 23.62 1.96 1.80
C VAL A 85 25.06 2.15 2.25
N GLU A 86 26.00 1.88 1.38
CA GLU A 86 27.41 2.09 1.60
C GLU A 86 27.88 3.30 0.79
N LEU A 87 28.59 4.20 1.46
CA LEU A 87 29.14 5.42 0.88
C LEU A 87 30.67 5.40 1.00
N ASP A 88 31.37 5.23 -0.11
CA ASP A 88 32.82 5.13 -0.17
C ASP A 88 33.52 6.49 0.09
N GLN A 89 34.85 6.47 0.09
CA GLN A 89 35.65 7.68 0.36
C GLN A 89 35.55 8.72 -0.75
N THR A 90 35.19 8.32 -1.95
CA THR A 90 35.03 9.21 -3.13
C THR A 90 33.61 9.73 -3.30
N GLY A 91 32.65 9.22 -2.50
CA GLY A 91 31.25 9.63 -2.57
C GLY A 91 30.38 8.73 -3.44
N ASN A 92 30.93 7.61 -3.95
CA ASN A 92 30.13 6.63 -4.65
C ASN A 92 29.24 5.85 -3.68
N ILE A 93 28.06 5.49 -4.18
CA ILE A 93 27.03 4.79 -3.40
C ILE A 93 26.82 3.39 -3.96
N THR A 94 26.79 2.41 -3.08
CA THR A 94 26.21 1.10 -3.36
C THR A 94 25.01 0.89 -2.48
N MET A 95 23.95 0.31 -3.03
CA MET A 95 22.69 0.15 -2.34
C MET A 95 22.14 -1.26 -2.53
N GLU A 96 21.79 -1.93 -1.44
CA GLU A 96 21.19 -3.25 -1.44
C GLU A 96 19.86 -3.23 -0.69
N LYS A 97 18.79 -3.70 -1.35
CA LYS A 97 17.49 -3.87 -0.68
C LYS A 97 17.41 -5.25 -0.02
N ARG A 98 17.15 -5.27 1.28
CA ARG A 98 16.86 -6.48 2.05
C ARG A 98 15.36 -6.58 2.30
N LEU A 99 14.76 -7.71 1.88
CA LEU A 99 13.34 -7.96 2.08
C LEU A 99 13.06 -8.41 3.51
N LEU A 100 11.94 -7.97 4.03
CA LEU A 100 11.38 -8.42 5.30
C LEU A 100 10.27 -9.43 5.05
N THR A 101 10.26 -10.49 5.86
CA THR A 101 9.18 -11.48 5.86
C THR A 101 8.35 -11.26 7.12
N PRO A 102 7.09 -10.81 7.01
CA PRO A 102 6.24 -10.60 8.17
C PRO A 102 5.78 -11.94 8.76
N ASN A 103 5.54 -11.99 10.07
CA ASN A 103 4.93 -13.15 10.73
C ASN A 103 3.48 -13.37 10.29
N ARG A 104 2.79 -12.30 9.90
CA ARG A 104 1.44 -12.27 9.35
C ARG A 104 1.44 -11.33 8.16
N ASP A 105 1.07 -11.83 7.02
CA ASP A 105 0.98 -11.00 5.83
C ASP A 105 -0.41 -10.35 5.71
N MET A 106 -0.52 -9.36 4.83
CA MET A 106 -1.79 -8.76 4.42
C MET A 106 -1.99 -9.03 2.94
N ARG A 107 -3.11 -9.68 2.60
CA ARG A 107 -3.40 -10.11 1.24
C ARG A 107 -4.87 -10.29 0.96
N THR A 108 -5.24 -10.24 -0.30
CA THR A 108 -6.56 -10.62 -0.78
C THR A 108 -6.65 -12.14 -0.98
N VAL A 109 -7.80 -12.71 -0.62
CA VAL A 109 -8.17 -14.10 -0.92
C VAL A 109 -9.47 -14.07 -1.73
N GLU A 110 -9.38 -14.48 -2.99
CA GLU A 110 -10.52 -14.57 -3.89
C GLU A 110 -10.94 -16.03 -4.07
N GLY A 111 -12.24 -16.32 -4.01
CA GLY A 111 -12.76 -17.67 -4.25
C GLY A 111 -14.20 -17.87 -3.82
N TYR A 112 -14.71 -19.07 -4.05
CA TYR A 112 -16.00 -19.48 -3.53
C TYR A 112 -15.89 -19.84 -2.04
N MET A 113 -16.91 -19.55 -1.26
CA MET A 113 -16.93 -19.80 0.18
C MET A 113 -16.54 -21.24 0.53
N GLN A 114 -17.13 -22.21 -0.16
CA GLN A 114 -16.86 -23.63 0.08
C GLN A 114 -15.38 -24.03 -0.10
N ASP A 115 -14.65 -23.33 -0.98
CA ASP A 115 -13.23 -23.63 -1.25
C ASP A 115 -12.32 -22.86 -0.32
N ILE A 116 -12.71 -21.65 0.07
CA ILE A 116 -12.01 -20.87 1.10
C ILE A 116 -12.03 -21.62 2.43
N LEU A 117 -13.18 -22.20 2.84
CA LEU A 117 -13.32 -22.94 4.09
C LEU A 117 -12.52 -24.27 4.15
N LYS A 118 -12.05 -24.78 3.01
CA LYS A 118 -11.17 -25.97 2.95
C LYS A 118 -9.68 -25.63 3.08
N GLN A 119 -9.32 -24.35 3.05
CA GLN A 119 -7.93 -23.94 3.13
C GLN A 119 -7.37 -24.16 4.55
N PRO A 120 -6.05 -24.33 4.70
CA PRO A 120 -5.44 -24.40 6.01
C PRO A 120 -5.62 -23.09 6.79
N VAL A 121 -5.76 -23.19 8.11
CA VAL A 121 -5.88 -22.02 8.99
C VAL A 121 -4.65 -21.12 8.82
N SER A 122 -4.87 -19.84 8.54
CA SER A 122 -3.82 -18.83 8.43
C SER A 122 -4.08 -17.65 9.34
N GLN A 123 -3.02 -17.13 9.96
CA GLN A 123 -3.06 -15.94 10.81
C GLN A 123 -2.87 -14.63 10.04
N ASP A 124 -2.81 -14.68 8.72
CA ASP A 124 -2.71 -13.48 7.89
C ASP A 124 -3.92 -12.55 8.08
N PHE A 125 -3.70 -11.27 7.85
CA PHE A 125 -4.77 -10.29 7.70
C PHE A 125 -5.32 -10.39 6.28
N VAL A 126 -6.58 -10.83 6.12
CA VAL A 126 -7.12 -11.11 4.79
C VAL A 126 -8.34 -10.25 4.48
N PHE A 127 -8.40 -9.83 3.22
CA PHE A 127 -9.58 -9.25 2.58
C PHE A 127 -10.14 -10.30 1.64
N ILE A 128 -11.40 -10.69 1.86
CA ILE A 128 -12.04 -11.78 1.14
C ILE A 128 -12.92 -11.24 0.04
N GLN A 129 -12.71 -11.73 -1.18
CA GLN A 129 -13.56 -11.47 -2.34
C GLN A 129 -14.30 -12.75 -2.73
N LEU A 130 -15.57 -12.85 -2.33
CA LEU A 130 -16.39 -14.02 -2.62
C LEU A 130 -16.89 -13.98 -4.07
N LEU A 131 -16.75 -15.11 -4.75
CA LEU A 131 -17.25 -15.34 -6.10
C LEU A 131 -18.66 -15.94 -6.14
N ASP A 132 -19.26 -16.19 -4.97
CA ASP A 132 -20.59 -16.77 -4.84
C ASP A 132 -21.66 -15.82 -5.39
N GLU A 133 -22.51 -16.32 -6.27
CA GLU A 133 -23.59 -15.53 -6.88
C GLU A 133 -24.71 -15.22 -5.90
N THR A 134 -24.95 -16.12 -4.94
CA THR A 134 -25.99 -15.97 -3.91
C THR A 134 -25.43 -15.40 -2.61
N PRO A 135 -26.19 -14.58 -1.88
CA PRO A 135 -25.82 -14.11 -0.57
C PRO A 135 -25.58 -15.26 0.41
N ILE A 136 -24.50 -15.17 1.17
CA ILE A 136 -24.16 -16.15 2.22
C ILE A 136 -24.51 -15.54 3.58
N LEU A 137 -25.15 -16.36 4.43
CA LEU A 137 -25.48 -15.94 5.79
C LEU A 137 -24.21 -15.88 6.66
N SER A 138 -24.02 -14.79 7.42
CA SER A 138 -22.89 -14.60 8.33
C SER A 138 -21.52 -14.98 7.72
N PRO A 139 -21.12 -14.43 6.55
CA PRO A 139 -19.94 -14.88 5.83
C PRO A 139 -18.66 -14.65 6.65
N MET A 140 -18.55 -13.53 7.36
CA MET A 140 -17.40 -13.21 8.19
C MET A 140 -17.19 -14.24 9.32
N GLU A 141 -18.26 -14.71 9.97
CA GLU A 141 -18.17 -15.71 11.04
C GLU A 141 -17.62 -17.03 10.50
N GLN A 142 -18.11 -17.47 9.35
CA GLN A 142 -17.63 -18.69 8.69
C GLN A 142 -16.15 -18.55 8.29
N ILE A 143 -15.77 -17.45 7.68
CA ILE A 143 -14.40 -17.21 7.23
C ILE A 143 -13.41 -17.17 8.39
N ARG A 144 -13.79 -16.61 9.54
CA ARG A 144 -12.93 -16.56 10.73
C ARG A 144 -12.59 -17.91 11.33
N THR A 145 -13.25 -18.99 10.92
CA THR A 145 -12.85 -20.34 11.29
C THR A 145 -11.54 -20.76 10.62
N VAL A 146 -11.23 -20.21 9.46
CA VAL A 146 -10.02 -20.47 8.68
C VAL A 146 -9.04 -19.27 8.72
N TYR A 147 -9.58 -18.06 8.72
CA TYR A 147 -8.83 -16.80 8.78
C TYR A 147 -9.27 -15.97 9.99
N PRO A 148 -8.77 -16.26 11.21
CA PRO A 148 -9.20 -15.56 12.43
C PRO A 148 -9.04 -14.04 12.37
N ASN A 149 -8.06 -13.55 11.58
CA ASN A 149 -7.77 -12.13 11.37
C ASN A 149 -8.37 -11.58 10.07
N ALA A 150 -9.46 -12.18 9.57
CA ALA A 150 -10.18 -11.61 8.43
C ALA A 150 -10.71 -10.22 8.77
N MET A 151 -10.36 -9.23 7.92
CA MET A 151 -10.66 -7.82 8.12
C MET A 151 -11.90 -7.38 7.35
N HIS A 152 -12.09 -7.91 6.16
CA HIS A 152 -13.19 -7.54 5.28
C HIS A 152 -13.66 -8.73 4.45
N VAL A 153 -14.97 -8.74 4.15
CA VAL A 153 -15.58 -9.69 3.22
C VAL A 153 -16.49 -8.92 2.29
N GLU A 154 -16.24 -9.03 1.02
CA GLU A 154 -17.12 -8.50 -0.01
C GLU A 154 -17.49 -9.58 -1.02
N ARG A 155 -18.60 -9.39 -1.72
CA ARG A 155 -18.99 -10.25 -2.85
C ARG A 155 -18.63 -9.54 -4.15
N LYS A 156 -17.89 -10.21 -5.01
CA LYS A 156 -17.58 -9.73 -6.35
C LYS A 156 -18.79 -9.98 -7.26
N VAL A 157 -19.61 -8.95 -7.46
CA VAL A 157 -20.76 -9.04 -8.35
C VAL A 157 -20.28 -8.89 -9.80
N PHE A 158 -20.32 -9.96 -10.56
CA PHE A 158 -20.11 -9.88 -12.01
C PHE A 158 -21.37 -9.32 -12.65
N HIS A 159 -21.33 -8.06 -13.07
CA HIS A 159 -22.33 -7.53 -13.95
C HIS A 159 -22.05 -8.13 -15.34
N SER A 160 -22.83 -9.12 -15.76
CA SER A 160 -22.88 -9.51 -17.17
C SER A 160 -23.43 -8.30 -17.93
N SER A 161 -22.55 -7.56 -18.58
CA SER A 161 -22.93 -6.49 -19.50
C SER A 161 -23.56 -7.11 -20.74
N THR A 162 -24.88 -7.40 -20.70
CA THR A 162 -25.69 -7.41 -21.89
C THR A 162 -25.71 -5.99 -22.41
N VAL A 163 -25.14 -5.83 -23.59
CA VAL A 163 -25.05 -4.61 -24.36
C VAL A 163 -26.44 -4.00 -24.57
N THR A 164 -26.78 -2.96 -23.83
CA THR A 164 -27.69 -1.90 -24.26
C THR A 164 -27.15 -0.60 -23.67
N GLY A 165 -26.80 0.30 -24.57
CA GLY A 165 -26.15 1.55 -24.19
C GLY A 165 -27.08 2.48 -23.41
N GLU A 166 -26.62 2.87 -22.25
CA GLU A 166 -26.91 4.17 -21.66
C GLU A 166 -25.88 4.40 -20.57
N LYS A 167 -25.10 5.47 -20.71
CA LYS A 167 -24.11 5.91 -19.73
C LYS A 167 -24.84 6.54 -18.55
N GLU A 168 -25.07 5.81 -17.49
CA GLU A 168 -25.33 6.42 -16.18
C GLU A 168 -24.05 6.46 -15.36
N GLN A 169 -23.58 7.66 -15.12
CA GLN A 169 -22.56 7.99 -14.13
C GLN A 169 -23.16 7.78 -12.74
N ILE A 170 -22.87 6.63 -12.13
CA ILE A 170 -23.19 6.43 -10.72
C ILE A 170 -22.07 7.05 -9.89
N SER A 171 -22.33 8.23 -9.35
CA SER A 171 -21.55 8.89 -8.33
C SER A 171 -21.39 7.96 -7.12
N ARG A 172 -20.15 7.59 -6.79
CA ARG A 172 -19.82 6.91 -5.52
C ARG A 172 -20.11 7.86 -4.36
N ARG A 173 -21.22 7.67 -3.68
CA ARG A 173 -21.46 8.31 -2.37
C ARG A 173 -20.50 7.68 -1.35
N LYS A 174 -19.61 8.49 -0.80
CA LYS A 174 -18.93 8.20 0.47
C LYS A 174 -20.00 7.96 1.52
N MET A 175 -20.06 6.77 2.08
CA MET A 175 -20.77 6.53 3.33
C MET A 175 -19.78 6.85 4.45
N ASP A 176 -20.01 7.99 5.10
CA ASP A 176 -19.40 8.31 6.38
C ASP A 176 -20.11 7.47 7.46
N ASP A 177 -19.43 6.45 7.96
CA ASP A 177 -19.82 5.73 9.17
C ASP A 177 -19.10 6.34 10.37
N PHE A 178 -19.70 7.38 10.93
CA PHE A 178 -19.46 7.81 12.30
C PHE A 178 -20.82 8.08 12.96
N THR A 179 -21.34 7.10 13.68
CA THR A 179 -22.19 7.38 14.85
C THR A 179 -22.18 6.20 15.82
N LEU A 180 -21.55 6.44 17.00
CA LEU A 180 -21.64 5.78 18.33
C LEU A 180 -21.26 4.32 18.46
#